data_3c674b0d63ccc3d44e11e7ff3b9323a2
#
_entry.id   3c674b0d63ccc3d44e11e7ff3b9323a2
#
_cell.length_a   1.000
_cell.length_b   1.000
_cell.length_c   1.000
_cell.angle_alpha   90.00
_cell.angle_beta   90.00
_cell.angle_gamma   90.00
#
_symmetry.space_group_name_H-M   'P 1'
#
loop_
_entity.id
_entity.type
_entity.pdbx_description
1 polymer ?
#
loop_
_entity_poly.entity_id
_entity_poly.type
_entity_poly.pdbx_seq_one_letter_code
_entity_poly.pdbx_strand_id
1 'polypeptide(L)'
;MSNKKQIVIDNQPTVFPSFPHAVKAGGLVFLSGMRSSQNPTSYRRFSDIPKQGHDKKQDFLMADHLESQVAHDSWYTHQNMDAALEAAGSGPDQVLRQHIWQGDKRFFPVYQNIRQVLQKVPAPSSGLGVTEVFGDTNGTIGIDAIGVCPGDNPDLPAREVVASMDDKELPAASFYSQAVRTGPLVFTAGHIPIKTSTEGKPVVKSFDDIPPEGRFLETGQSHPDSRDGPIASQTWFIYNELKRTLKNQGLKLSDTLNSTVYLADIRDFPTFHRVHRHFFPDANTALTVSGFAEVGHRGCLIEIELTASTAHKNFSKTIADWPMSSPFAAPAAVRAGDFIFYSGVLGINKDCRVVTEPEDFGALAPEIPEGLLSKIGEYAKVSHESWAALHLLSKISQGVGSSMNDLLKITVYLENPASFTIFERMLLRLVSKENLPAVECVIIPNPGPIPEAQIQLEAIGWSGE
;
A
#
# COMPACT_ATOMS: atom_id res chain seq x y z
N MET A 1 -23.05 -16.77 7.60
CA MET A 1 -21.65 -17.05 7.98
C MET A 1 -20.78 -16.23 7.04
N SER A 2 -19.83 -15.49 7.56
CA SER A 2 -18.94 -14.65 6.73
C SER A 2 -18.27 -15.51 5.66
N ASN A 3 -18.35 -15.12 4.39
CA ASN A 3 -17.64 -15.78 3.27
C ASN A 3 -16.12 -15.53 3.32
N LYS A 4 -15.61 -14.97 4.42
CA LYS A 4 -14.18 -14.77 4.68
C LYS A 4 -13.50 -16.10 4.96
N LYS A 5 -12.42 -16.39 4.25
CA LYS A 5 -11.64 -17.62 4.40
C LYS A 5 -10.16 -17.31 4.53
N GLN A 6 -9.53 -17.84 5.59
CA GLN A 6 -8.07 -17.84 5.73
C GLN A 6 -7.45 -18.91 4.82
N ILE A 7 -6.34 -18.58 4.19
CA ILE A 7 -5.54 -19.48 3.35
C ILE A 7 -4.21 -19.71 4.07
N VAL A 8 -4.02 -20.94 4.49
CA VAL A 8 -2.77 -21.41 5.11
C VAL A 8 -2.19 -22.50 4.21
N ILE A 9 -0.92 -22.40 3.87
CA ILE A 9 -0.24 -23.36 3.00
C ILE A 9 0.60 -24.25 3.90
N ASP A 10 0.29 -25.55 3.89
CA ASP A 10 1.01 -26.52 4.69
C ASP A 10 2.50 -26.59 4.29
N ASN A 11 3.37 -26.66 5.29
CA ASN A 11 4.82 -26.73 5.12
C ASN A 11 5.49 -25.51 4.42
N GLN A 12 4.76 -24.42 4.19
CA GLN A 12 5.33 -23.17 3.76
C GLN A 12 5.42 -22.22 4.97
N PRO A 13 6.63 -21.81 5.39
CA PRO A 13 6.77 -20.83 6.47
C PRO A 13 6.12 -19.50 6.05
N THR A 14 5.58 -18.76 7.02
CA THR A 14 5.09 -17.41 6.83
C THR A 14 6.01 -16.42 7.54
N VAL A 15 6.11 -15.22 7.00
CA VAL A 15 6.81 -14.10 7.64
C VAL A 15 6.14 -13.73 8.97
N PHE A 16 4.83 -13.94 9.04
CA PHE A 16 3.98 -13.60 10.16
C PHE A 16 3.36 -14.88 10.75
N PRO A 17 4.05 -15.60 11.67
CA PRO A 17 3.62 -16.93 12.13
C PRO A 17 2.22 -16.99 12.75
N SER A 18 1.74 -15.88 13.28
CA SER A 18 0.39 -15.79 13.86
C SER A 18 -0.71 -15.60 12.80
N PHE A 19 -0.37 -15.27 11.55
CA PHE A 19 -1.33 -14.87 10.52
C PHE A 19 -1.34 -15.83 9.32
N PRO A 20 -2.46 -15.89 8.58
CA PRO A 20 -2.55 -16.72 7.37
C PRO A 20 -1.67 -16.16 6.24
N HIS A 21 -1.32 -16.98 5.26
CA HIS A 21 -0.62 -16.54 4.05
C HIS A 21 -1.49 -15.59 3.22
N ALA A 22 -2.80 -15.80 3.22
CA ALA A 22 -3.75 -14.92 2.56
C ALA A 22 -5.14 -15.01 3.21
N VAL A 23 -5.98 -14.03 2.91
CA VAL A 23 -7.42 -14.02 3.25
C VAL A 23 -8.23 -13.79 2.00
N LYS A 24 -9.27 -14.59 1.80
CA LYS A 24 -10.20 -14.50 0.68
C LYS A 24 -11.59 -14.13 1.11
N ALA A 25 -12.24 -13.18 0.43
CA ALA A 25 -13.65 -12.84 0.59
C ALA A 25 -14.18 -12.15 -0.67
N GLY A 26 -15.46 -12.34 -0.97
CA GLY A 26 -16.17 -11.61 -2.03
C GLY A 26 -15.59 -11.75 -3.44
N GLY A 27 -14.76 -12.77 -3.71
CA GLY A 27 -14.07 -12.97 -4.99
C GLY A 27 -12.71 -12.29 -5.07
N LEU A 28 -12.24 -11.64 -4.02
CA LEU A 28 -10.87 -11.12 -3.92
C LEU A 28 -10.04 -11.92 -2.92
N VAL A 29 -8.73 -11.94 -3.14
CA VAL A 29 -7.73 -12.49 -2.23
C VAL A 29 -6.72 -11.41 -1.85
N PHE A 30 -6.39 -11.34 -0.57
CA PHE A 30 -5.46 -10.40 0.04
C PHE A 30 -4.31 -11.18 0.65
N LEU A 31 -3.08 -10.94 0.20
CA LEU A 31 -1.91 -11.65 0.68
C LEU A 31 -1.31 -10.94 1.89
N SER A 32 -0.84 -11.73 2.84
CA SER A 32 0.17 -11.28 3.81
C SER A 32 1.49 -11.03 3.10
N GLY A 33 2.40 -10.34 3.76
CA GLY A 33 3.73 -10.06 3.19
C GLY A 33 4.50 -11.34 2.87
N MET A 34 5.04 -11.39 1.66
CA MET A 34 5.85 -12.49 1.16
C MET A 34 7.32 -12.07 1.13
N ARG A 35 8.20 -13.00 1.46
CA ARG A 35 9.67 -12.83 1.49
C ARG A 35 10.33 -14.07 0.92
N SER A 36 11.62 -13.96 0.60
CA SER A 36 12.45 -15.10 0.17
C SER A 36 12.98 -15.95 1.34
N SER A 37 12.82 -15.49 2.58
CA SER A 37 13.36 -16.10 3.81
C SER A 37 12.95 -17.55 4.08
N GLN A 38 12.07 -18.09 3.27
CA GLN A 38 11.68 -19.49 3.30
C GLN A 38 12.78 -20.41 2.75
N ASN A 39 13.82 -19.86 2.12
CA ASN A 39 15.00 -20.61 1.74
C ASN A 39 16.14 -20.37 2.75
N PRO A 40 16.50 -21.35 3.58
CA PRO A 40 17.38 -21.18 4.75
C PRO A 40 18.87 -21.01 4.40
N THR A 41 19.25 -20.77 3.16
CA THR A 41 20.67 -20.62 2.80
C THR A 41 21.20 -19.28 3.29
N SER A 42 22.33 -19.29 4.01
CA SER A 42 23.01 -18.10 4.53
C SER A 42 23.61 -17.20 3.44
N TYR A 43 23.71 -17.71 2.21
CA TYR A 43 24.16 -16.96 1.03
C TYR A 43 23.17 -17.16 -0.10
N ARG A 44 22.43 -16.13 -0.42
CA ARG A 44 21.44 -16.11 -1.51
C ARG A 44 22.16 -15.71 -2.78
N ARG A 45 22.23 -16.62 -3.76
CA ARG A 45 22.99 -16.42 -4.99
C ARG A 45 22.10 -16.56 -6.21
N PHE A 46 22.48 -15.88 -7.28
CA PHE A 46 21.84 -16.03 -8.59
C PHE A 46 21.89 -17.48 -9.08
N SER A 47 23.01 -18.19 -8.82
CA SER A 47 23.17 -19.62 -9.15
C SER A 47 22.12 -20.55 -8.50
N ASP A 48 21.46 -20.09 -7.42
CA ASP A 48 20.45 -20.88 -6.72
C ASP A 48 19.06 -20.75 -7.40
N ILE A 49 18.93 -19.85 -8.36
CA ILE A 49 17.70 -19.68 -9.16
C ILE A 49 17.69 -20.75 -10.27
N PRO A 50 16.51 -21.34 -10.60
CA PRO A 50 16.37 -22.24 -11.73
C PRO A 50 16.79 -21.61 -13.05
N LYS A 51 17.32 -22.43 -13.99
CA LYS A 51 17.85 -21.93 -15.28
C LYS A 51 16.89 -21.07 -16.11
N GLN A 52 15.58 -21.26 -15.98
CA GLN A 52 14.59 -20.43 -16.64
C GLN A 52 14.59 -18.97 -16.14
N GLY A 53 15.12 -18.70 -14.95
CA GLY A 53 15.34 -17.37 -14.41
C GLY A 53 16.62 -16.69 -14.92
N HIS A 54 17.44 -17.40 -15.69
CA HIS A 54 18.70 -16.92 -16.23
C HIS A 54 18.50 -16.41 -17.66
N ASP A 55 18.33 -15.10 -17.84
CA ASP A 55 18.38 -14.46 -19.14
C ASP A 55 19.83 -13.93 -19.39
N LYS A 56 20.30 -14.00 -20.63
CA LYS A 56 21.63 -13.52 -21.04
C LYS A 56 21.89 -12.04 -20.69
N LYS A 57 20.84 -11.23 -20.60
CA LYS A 57 20.95 -9.83 -20.15
C LYS A 57 21.21 -9.71 -18.65
N GLN A 58 20.82 -10.71 -17.88
CA GLN A 58 20.96 -10.75 -16.43
C GLN A 58 22.36 -11.17 -15.99
N ASP A 59 23.04 -12.01 -16.77
CA ASP A 59 24.40 -12.47 -16.47
C ASP A 59 25.39 -11.30 -16.28
N PHE A 60 25.14 -10.18 -16.96
CA PHE A 60 25.95 -8.99 -16.83
C PHE A 60 25.58 -8.17 -15.57
N LEU A 61 24.28 -8.09 -15.23
CA LEU A 61 23.80 -7.28 -14.12
C LEU A 61 24.01 -7.95 -12.76
N MET A 62 24.27 -9.26 -12.72
CA MET A 62 24.33 -10.04 -11.47
C MET A 62 25.74 -10.53 -11.18
N ALA A 63 26.74 -9.77 -11.60
CA ALA A 63 28.15 -10.11 -11.40
C ALA A 63 28.60 -9.95 -9.94
N ASP A 64 27.96 -9.07 -9.18
CA ASP A 64 28.29 -8.84 -7.78
C ASP A 64 27.37 -9.58 -6.81
N HIS A 65 27.76 -9.57 -5.53
CA HIS A 65 27.05 -10.27 -4.48
C HIS A 65 25.67 -9.67 -4.18
N LEU A 66 25.53 -8.35 -4.18
CA LEU A 66 24.27 -7.67 -3.82
C LEU A 66 23.23 -7.85 -4.93
N GLU A 67 23.60 -7.68 -6.19
CA GLU A 67 22.70 -7.92 -7.33
C GLU A 67 22.26 -9.38 -7.37
N SER A 68 23.17 -10.31 -7.11
CA SER A 68 22.88 -11.75 -7.01
C SER A 68 21.86 -12.06 -5.93
N GLN A 69 21.97 -11.41 -4.77
CA GLN A 69 21.01 -11.55 -3.69
C GLN A 69 19.64 -10.99 -4.05
N VAL A 70 19.58 -9.78 -4.64
CA VAL A 70 18.33 -9.17 -5.08
C VAL A 70 17.60 -10.06 -6.10
N ALA A 71 18.34 -10.65 -7.05
CA ALA A 71 17.77 -11.57 -8.01
C ALA A 71 17.17 -12.82 -7.35
N HIS A 72 17.92 -13.43 -6.44
CA HIS A 72 17.46 -14.58 -5.65
C HIS A 72 16.19 -14.23 -4.85
N ASP A 73 16.23 -13.13 -4.10
CA ASP A 73 15.09 -12.70 -3.27
C ASP A 73 13.87 -12.38 -4.12
N SER A 74 14.07 -11.72 -5.27
CA SER A 74 12.99 -11.43 -6.20
C SER A 74 12.33 -12.70 -6.73
N TRP A 75 13.12 -13.69 -7.12
CA TRP A 75 12.61 -14.96 -7.62
C TRP A 75 11.76 -15.68 -6.58
N TYR A 76 12.31 -15.96 -5.40
CA TYR A 76 11.62 -16.75 -4.40
C TYR A 76 10.47 -16.02 -3.72
N THR A 77 10.54 -14.70 -3.58
CA THR A 77 9.40 -13.90 -3.09
C THR A 77 8.22 -13.99 -4.05
N HIS A 78 8.47 -13.94 -5.36
CA HIS A 78 7.40 -14.16 -6.37
C HIS A 78 6.86 -15.59 -6.34
N GLN A 79 7.71 -16.61 -6.21
CA GLN A 79 7.24 -18.00 -6.11
C GLN A 79 6.31 -18.19 -4.90
N ASN A 80 6.63 -17.55 -3.77
CA ASN A 80 5.80 -17.62 -2.58
C ASN A 80 4.48 -16.85 -2.75
N MET A 81 4.51 -15.71 -3.44
CA MET A 81 3.31 -14.96 -3.81
C MET A 81 2.40 -15.81 -4.73
N ASP A 82 2.96 -16.42 -5.77
CA ASP A 82 2.22 -17.24 -6.73
C ASP A 82 1.56 -18.44 -6.03
N ALA A 83 2.30 -19.12 -5.16
CA ALA A 83 1.77 -20.26 -4.38
C ALA A 83 0.58 -19.83 -3.49
N ALA A 84 0.64 -18.64 -2.87
CA ALA A 84 -0.45 -18.13 -2.05
C ALA A 84 -1.68 -17.74 -2.88
N LEU A 85 -1.48 -17.15 -4.07
CA LEU A 85 -2.56 -16.85 -5.03
C LEU A 85 -3.23 -18.13 -5.52
N GLU A 86 -2.45 -19.12 -5.92
CA GLU A 86 -2.95 -20.41 -6.44
C GLU A 86 -3.72 -21.18 -5.35
N ALA A 87 -3.21 -21.19 -4.11
CA ALA A 87 -3.92 -21.83 -2.98
C ALA A 87 -5.27 -21.17 -2.68
N ALA A 88 -5.43 -19.90 -3.03
CA ALA A 88 -6.69 -19.17 -2.92
C ALA A 88 -7.64 -19.38 -4.12
N GLY A 89 -7.20 -20.02 -5.20
CA GLY A 89 -7.95 -20.17 -6.46
C GLY A 89 -7.80 -18.96 -7.40
N SER A 90 -6.73 -18.20 -7.23
CA SER A 90 -6.29 -17.10 -8.09
C SER A 90 -5.05 -17.53 -8.89
N GLY A 91 -4.19 -16.61 -9.27
CA GLY A 91 -2.91 -16.89 -9.94
C GLY A 91 -2.14 -15.61 -10.25
N PRO A 92 -0.87 -15.73 -10.73
CA PRO A 92 -0.02 -14.57 -11.01
C PRO A 92 -0.61 -13.63 -12.07
N ASP A 93 -1.39 -14.16 -13.02
CA ASP A 93 -2.07 -13.38 -14.06
C ASP A 93 -3.36 -12.69 -13.54
N GLN A 94 -3.75 -12.93 -12.30
CA GLN A 94 -4.95 -12.37 -11.65
C GLN A 94 -4.64 -11.29 -10.61
N VAL A 95 -3.38 -10.88 -10.50
CA VAL A 95 -2.96 -9.82 -9.55
C VAL A 95 -3.54 -8.47 -9.97
N LEU A 96 -4.31 -7.86 -9.09
CA LEU A 96 -4.94 -6.54 -9.28
C LEU A 96 -4.03 -5.40 -8.84
N ARG A 97 -3.24 -5.62 -7.79
CA ARG A 97 -2.24 -4.68 -7.26
C ARG A 97 -1.14 -5.44 -6.55
N GLN A 98 0.07 -4.95 -6.64
CA GLN A 98 1.25 -5.50 -6.01
C GLN A 98 2.11 -4.37 -5.46
N HIS A 99 2.48 -4.46 -4.17
CA HIS A 99 3.50 -3.58 -3.59
C HIS A 99 4.84 -4.31 -3.56
N ILE A 100 5.89 -3.58 -3.85
CA ILE A 100 7.27 -4.08 -3.82
C ILE A 100 8.05 -3.23 -2.83
N TRP A 101 8.35 -3.82 -1.69
CA TRP A 101 9.12 -3.21 -0.61
C TRP A 101 10.59 -3.51 -0.82
N GLN A 102 11.41 -2.49 -1.08
CA GLN A 102 12.80 -2.63 -1.46
C GLN A 102 13.70 -2.04 -0.38
N GLY A 103 14.67 -2.80 0.09
CA GLY A 103 15.70 -2.30 0.99
C GLY A 103 16.62 -1.27 0.32
N ASP A 104 16.78 -1.34 -1.00
CA ASP A 104 17.56 -0.40 -1.79
C ASP A 104 17.04 -0.32 -3.23
N LYS A 105 16.49 0.83 -3.62
CA LYS A 105 15.93 1.02 -4.97
C LYS A 105 16.96 1.11 -6.09
N ARG A 106 18.24 1.25 -5.79
CA ARG A 106 19.29 1.20 -6.82
C ARG A 106 19.31 -0.14 -7.55
N PHE A 107 18.86 -1.22 -6.89
CA PHE A 107 18.76 -2.56 -7.46
C PHE A 107 17.39 -2.85 -8.13
N PHE A 108 16.52 -1.85 -8.26
CA PHE A 108 15.25 -2.03 -8.96
C PHE A 108 15.37 -2.64 -10.37
N PRO A 109 16.37 -2.32 -11.19
CA PRO A 109 16.55 -2.97 -12.50
C PRO A 109 16.74 -4.49 -12.41
N VAL A 110 17.44 -4.97 -11.39
CA VAL A 110 17.63 -6.43 -11.16
C VAL A 110 16.30 -7.08 -10.85
N TYR A 111 15.53 -6.51 -9.91
CA TYR A 111 14.17 -6.95 -9.59
C TYR A 111 13.29 -7.01 -10.84
N GLN A 112 13.28 -5.95 -11.66
CA GLN A 112 12.47 -5.88 -12.88
C GLN A 112 12.82 -6.96 -13.90
N ASN A 113 14.10 -7.29 -14.05
CA ASN A 113 14.53 -8.37 -14.93
C ASN A 113 13.96 -9.72 -14.50
N ILE A 114 14.01 -10.04 -13.20
CA ILE A 114 13.42 -11.27 -12.65
C ILE A 114 11.91 -11.26 -12.83
N ARG A 115 11.25 -10.16 -12.52
CA ARG A 115 9.80 -10.02 -12.66
C ARG A 115 9.32 -10.26 -14.09
N GLN A 116 10.04 -9.74 -15.10
CA GLN A 116 9.72 -9.94 -16.51
C GLN A 116 9.75 -11.41 -16.94
N VAL A 117 10.57 -12.24 -16.29
CA VAL A 117 10.60 -13.68 -16.53
C VAL A 117 9.38 -14.38 -15.94
N LEU A 118 8.94 -13.93 -14.75
CA LEU A 118 7.90 -14.60 -13.97
C LEU A 118 6.48 -14.13 -14.36
N GLN A 119 6.29 -12.86 -14.65
CA GLN A 119 4.98 -12.30 -14.97
C GLN A 119 4.83 -12.09 -16.49
N LYS A 120 4.00 -12.89 -17.14
CA LYS A 120 3.69 -12.73 -18.58
C LYS A 120 2.85 -11.48 -18.84
N VAL A 121 1.91 -11.19 -17.96
CA VAL A 121 1.05 -10.00 -17.99
C VAL A 121 1.37 -9.15 -16.76
N PRO A 122 1.95 -7.97 -16.94
CA PRO A 122 2.38 -7.16 -15.81
C PRO A 122 1.21 -6.73 -14.93
N ALA A 123 1.38 -6.82 -13.61
CA ALA A 123 0.44 -6.30 -12.65
C ALA A 123 0.67 -4.79 -12.41
N PRO A 124 -0.36 -4.02 -12.03
CA PRO A 124 -0.17 -2.70 -11.44
C PRO A 124 0.69 -2.84 -10.18
N SER A 125 1.65 -1.96 -10.02
CA SER A 125 2.56 -2.05 -8.88
C SER A 125 3.04 -0.70 -8.41
N SER A 126 3.32 -0.61 -7.10
CA SER A 126 4.06 0.47 -6.46
C SER A 126 5.34 -0.10 -5.90
N GLY A 127 6.47 0.46 -6.31
CA GLY A 127 7.81 0.02 -5.88
C GLY A 127 8.46 1.09 -5.01
N LEU A 128 8.65 0.79 -3.72
CA LEU A 128 9.00 1.76 -2.71
C LEU A 128 10.24 1.34 -1.92
N GLY A 129 11.10 2.30 -1.60
CA GLY A 129 12.23 2.10 -0.72
C GLY A 129 11.81 2.16 0.74
N VAL A 130 12.10 1.10 1.49
CA VAL A 130 11.83 0.97 2.92
C VAL A 130 13.11 1.08 3.73
N THR A 131 13.00 1.35 5.02
CA THR A 131 14.17 1.39 5.92
C THR A 131 14.79 0.00 6.06
N GLU A 132 13.94 -1.03 6.18
CA GLU A 132 14.33 -2.43 6.11
C GLU A 132 13.16 -3.30 5.63
N VAL A 133 13.46 -4.46 5.08
CA VAL A 133 12.45 -5.46 4.69
C VAL A 133 12.11 -6.30 5.91
N PHE A 134 10.96 -6.01 6.53
CA PHE A 134 10.54 -6.67 7.76
C PHE A 134 10.40 -8.19 7.60
N GLY A 135 10.82 -8.91 8.62
CA GLY A 135 10.71 -10.38 8.69
C GLY A 135 11.78 -11.15 7.92
N ASP A 136 12.74 -10.44 7.32
CA ASP A 136 13.89 -11.02 6.65
C ASP A 136 15.13 -10.16 6.90
N THR A 137 15.92 -10.51 7.90
CA THR A 137 17.07 -9.73 8.41
C THR A 137 18.10 -9.35 7.32
N ASN A 138 18.16 -10.10 6.24
CA ASN A 138 19.04 -9.84 5.10
C ASN A 138 18.22 -9.71 3.80
N GLY A 139 16.91 -9.58 3.90
CA GLY A 139 16.02 -9.50 2.75
C GLY A 139 16.17 -8.19 2.00
N THR A 140 16.17 -8.28 0.68
CA THR A 140 16.24 -7.11 -0.20
C THR A 140 14.89 -6.75 -0.79
N ILE A 141 13.97 -7.73 -0.87
CA ILE A 141 12.64 -7.60 -1.50
C ILE A 141 11.57 -8.21 -0.60
N GLY A 142 10.50 -7.44 -0.40
CA GLY A 142 9.23 -7.91 0.12
C GLY A 142 8.11 -7.62 -0.87
N ILE A 143 7.09 -8.47 -0.91
CA ILE A 143 5.92 -8.27 -1.78
C ILE A 143 4.65 -8.59 -0.99
N ASP A 144 3.62 -7.77 -1.17
CA ASP A 144 2.24 -8.14 -0.91
C ASP A 144 1.37 -7.86 -2.14
N ALA A 145 0.19 -8.49 -2.21
CA ALA A 145 -0.66 -8.36 -3.36
C ALA A 145 -2.15 -8.49 -3.04
N ILE A 146 -2.96 -7.95 -3.93
CA ILE A 146 -4.40 -8.19 -4.04
C ILE A 146 -4.63 -8.90 -5.38
N GLY A 147 -5.38 -9.99 -5.37
CA GLY A 147 -5.76 -10.73 -6.57
C GLY A 147 -7.27 -10.94 -6.66
N VAL A 148 -7.74 -11.28 -7.86
CA VAL A 148 -9.11 -11.76 -8.06
C VAL A 148 -9.11 -13.30 -8.16
N CYS A 149 -10.16 -13.93 -7.62
CA CYS A 149 -10.44 -15.36 -7.76
C CYS A 149 -11.60 -15.54 -8.76
N PRO A 150 -11.31 -15.71 -10.05
CA PRO A 150 -12.35 -15.82 -11.07
C PRO A 150 -13.29 -16.99 -10.78
N GLY A 151 -14.60 -16.74 -10.89
CA GLY A 151 -15.63 -17.74 -10.62
C GLY A 151 -16.23 -17.73 -9.21
N ASP A 152 -15.57 -17.10 -8.23
CA ASP A 152 -16.12 -16.98 -6.87
C ASP A 152 -17.23 -15.92 -6.77
N ASN A 153 -17.10 -14.86 -7.55
CA ASN A 153 -18.06 -13.76 -7.60
C ASN A 153 -18.36 -13.39 -9.07
N PRO A 154 -19.60 -13.53 -9.54
CA PRO A 154 -19.95 -13.24 -10.94
C PRO A 154 -19.77 -11.76 -11.31
N ASP A 155 -19.77 -10.85 -10.34
CA ASP A 155 -19.52 -9.43 -10.57
C ASP A 155 -18.02 -9.09 -10.70
N LEU A 156 -17.12 -10.01 -10.30
CA LEU A 156 -15.67 -9.87 -10.34
C LEU A 156 -15.04 -10.94 -11.26
N PRO A 157 -15.11 -10.76 -12.59
CA PRO A 157 -14.49 -11.68 -13.55
C PRO A 157 -12.95 -11.64 -13.48
N ALA A 158 -12.31 -12.46 -14.31
CA ALA A 158 -10.87 -12.42 -14.49
C ALA A 158 -10.37 -10.99 -14.79
N ARG A 159 -9.17 -10.70 -14.34
CA ARG A 159 -8.51 -9.40 -14.50
C ARG A 159 -8.38 -9.01 -15.98
N GLU A 160 -8.65 -7.74 -16.28
CA GLU A 160 -8.44 -7.11 -17.57
C GLU A 160 -7.45 -5.93 -17.44
N VAL A 161 -6.48 -5.81 -18.35
CA VAL A 161 -5.61 -4.64 -18.45
C VAL A 161 -6.37 -3.55 -19.20
N VAL A 162 -6.63 -2.42 -18.53
CA VAL A 162 -7.52 -1.37 -19.05
C VAL A 162 -6.85 -0.04 -19.33
N ALA A 163 -5.67 0.19 -18.79
CA ALA A 163 -4.78 1.26 -19.17
C ALA A 163 -3.39 0.65 -19.33
N SER A 164 -3.01 0.41 -20.55
CA SER A 164 -1.61 0.26 -20.92
C SER A 164 -1.12 1.63 -21.36
N MET A 165 0.05 2.05 -20.90
CA MET A 165 0.81 3.00 -21.68
C MET A 165 1.06 2.35 -23.02
N ASP A 166 0.92 3.10 -24.12
CA ASP A 166 1.46 2.64 -25.38
C ASP A 166 2.87 2.11 -25.10
N ASP A 167 3.18 0.88 -25.53
CA ASP A 167 4.48 0.24 -25.28
C ASP A 167 5.67 1.12 -25.69
N LYS A 168 5.43 2.09 -26.56
CA LYS A 168 6.38 3.13 -26.98
C LYS A 168 6.66 4.20 -25.93
N GLU A 169 5.78 4.36 -24.93
CA GLU A 169 5.88 5.38 -23.89
C GLU A 169 6.46 4.84 -22.57
N LEU A 170 6.50 3.52 -22.38
CA LEU A 170 7.11 2.93 -21.19
C LEU A 170 8.65 3.06 -21.27
N PRO A 171 9.31 3.51 -20.20
CA PRO A 171 10.75 3.34 -20.08
C PRO A 171 11.08 1.84 -20.20
N ALA A 172 12.16 1.50 -20.88
CA ALA A 172 12.60 0.12 -21.03
C ALA A 172 12.76 -0.63 -19.69
N ALA A 173 12.94 0.10 -18.59
CA ALA A 173 13.05 -0.42 -17.24
C ALA A 173 11.70 -0.57 -16.51
N SER A 174 10.58 -0.17 -17.10
CA SER A 174 9.27 -0.20 -16.42
C SER A 174 8.39 -1.28 -17.02
N PHE A 175 8.18 -2.33 -16.26
CA PHE A 175 7.29 -3.44 -16.63
C PHE A 175 6.14 -3.50 -15.63
N TYR A 176 5.04 -2.80 -15.91
CA TYR A 176 3.81 -2.79 -15.12
C TYR A 176 2.63 -2.31 -15.96
N SER A 177 1.42 -2.67 -15.54
CA SER A 177 0.19 -2.08 -16.07
C SER A 177 -0.17 -0.83 -15.30
N GLN A 178 -0.54 0.26 -15.96
CA GLN A 178 -0.97 1.48 -15.28
C GLN A 178 -2.26 1.29 -14.49
N ALA A 179 -3.18 0.48 -15.01
CA ALA A 179 -4.38 0.08 -14.31
C ALA A 179 -4.88 -1.28 -14.82
N VAL A 180 -5.61 -1.97 -13.97
CA VAL A 180 -6.37 -3.17 -14.31
C VAL A 180 -7.77 -3.06 -13.73
N ARG A 181 -8.66 -3.88 -14.27
CA ARG A 181 -10.05 -3.94 -13.88
C ARG A 181 -10.49 -5.38 -13.59
N THR A 182 -11.38 -5.52 -12.61
CA THR A 182 -12.22 -6.72 -12.45
C THR A 182 -13.66 -6.25 -12.19
N GLY A 183 -14.55 -6.51 -13.13
CA GLY A 183 -15.92 -6.00 -13.05
C GLY A 183 -15.98 -4.49 -12.81
N PRO A 184 -16.64 -4.03 -11.73
CA PRO A 184 -16.73 -2.60 -11.40
C PRO A 184 -15.46 -2.01 -10.79
N LEU A 185 -14.55 -2.82 -10.25
CA LEU A 185 -13.36 -2.35 -9.53
C LEU A 185 -12.19 -2.09 -10.48
N VAL A 186 -11.56 -0.93 -10.33
CA VAL A 186 -10.36 -0.51 -11.06
C VAL A 186 -9.24 -0.24 -10.06
N PHE A 187 -8.07 -0.83 -10.29
CA PHE A 187 -6.86 -0.68 -9.49
C PHE A 187 -5.77 -0.04 -10.33
N THR A 188 -5.23 1.09 -9.91
CA THR A 188 -4.09 1.72 -10.59
C THR A 188 -2.77 1.22 -10.00
N ALA A 189 -1.70 1.31 -10.78
CA ALA A 189 -0.34 1.30 -10.24
C ALA A 189 -0.06 2.60 -9.47
N GLY A 190 1.06 2.64 -8.76
CA GLY A 190 1.63 3.87 -8.26
C GLY A 190 2.01 4.77 -9.44
N HIS A 191 1.40 5.95 -9.51
CA HIS A 191 1.72 6.97 -10.51
C HIS A 191 2.79 7.90 -9.95
N ILE A 192 3.81 8.16 -10.76
CA ILE A 192 4.95 9.01 -10.43
C ILE A 192 5.00 10.20 -11.39
N PRO A 193 5.64 11.31 -11.02
CA PRO A 193 5.57 12.57 -11.77
C PRO A 193 6.52 12.60 -12.97
N ILE A 194 6.44 11.62 -13.87
CA ILE A 194 7.27 11.50 -15.08
C ILE A 194 6.45 11.86 -16.32
N LYS A 195 6.96 12.79 -17.13
CA LYS A 195 6.38 13.16 -18.42
C LYS A 195 6.72 12.11 -19.48
N THR A 196 5.99 10.99 -19.48
CA THR A 196 6.28 9.82 -20.32
C THR A 196 6.20 10.10 -21.82
N SER A 197 5.35 11.03 -22.24
CA SER A 197 5.20 11.47 -23.64
C SER A 197 6.28 12.46 -24.12
N THR A 198 7.15 12.93 -23.22
CA THR A 198 8.21 13.88 -23.54
C THR A 198 9.53 13.12 -23.76
N GLU A 199 10.31 13.52 -24.79
CA GLU A 199 11.64 12.95 -25.01
C GLU A 199 12.50 13.05 -23.74
N GLY A 200 13.23 11.98 -23.41
CA GLY A 200 14.03 11.88 -22.20
C GLY A 200 13.21 11.65 -20.92
N LYS A 201 11.87 11.61 -21.01
CA LYS A 201 10.95 11.32 -19.90
C LYS A 201 11.29 12.03 -18.59
N PRO A 202 11.36 13.38 -18.60
CA PRO A 202 11.81 14.14 -17.45
C PRO A 202 10.81 14.07 -16.29
N VAL A 203 11.33 14.10 -15.07
CA VAL A 203 10.54 14.30 -13.85
C VAL A 203 10.06 15.75 -13.78
N VAL A 204 8.82 15.97 -13.39
CA VAL A 204 8.27 17.30 -13.07
C VAL A 204 9.03 17.87 -11.88
N LYS A 205 9.57 19.09 -12.01
CA LYS A 205 10.46 19.71 -11.00
C LYS A 205 9.90 20.98 -10.36
N SER A 206 9.01 21.67 -11.08
CA SER A 206 8.52 22.98 -10.64
C SER A 206 7.19 23.34 -11.32
N PHE A 207 6.63 24.48 -10.95
CA PHE A 207 5.45 25.04 -11.61
C PHE A 207 5.66 25.30 -13.10
N ASP A 208 6.90 25.52 -13.56
CA ASP A 208 7.19 25.72 -15.00
C ASP A 208 6.95 24.47 -15.84
N ASP A 209 6.94 23.33 -15.20
CA ASP A 209 6.73 22.02 -15.83
C ASP A 209 5.26 21.65 -16.05
N ILE A 210 4.35 22.43 -15.49
CA ILE A 210 2.90 22.17 -15.56
C ILE A 210 2.14 23.35 -16.18
N PRO A 211 0.95 23.12 -16.76
CA PRO A 211 0.12 24.19 -17.32
C PRO A 211 -0.31 25.22 -16.26
N PRO A 212 -0.68 26.46 -16.69
CA PRO A 212 -1.07 27.54 -15.79
C PRO A 212 -2.17 27.20 -14.80
N GLU A 213 -3.15 26.38 -15.18
CA GLU A 213 -4.24 25.94 -14.32
C GLU A 213 -3.78 25.10 -13.12
N GLY A 214 -2.60 24.48 -13.21
CA GLY A 214 -1.99 23.72 -12.12
C GLY A 214 -1.20 24.57 -11.14
N ARG A 215 -0.95 25.83 -11.47
CA ARG A 215 -0.10 26.74 -10.69
C ARG A 215 -0.87 27.52 -9.61
N PHE A 216 -2.03 27.04 -9.18
CA PHE A 216 -2.89 27.74 -8.24
C PHE A 216 -2.27 27.96 -6.84
N LEU A 217 -1.21 27.25 -6.50
CA LEU A 217 -0.42 27.47 -5.27
C LEU A 217 0.80 28.38 -5.50
N GLU A 218 1.05 28.79 -6.74
CA GLU A 218 2.13 29.73 -7.06
C GLU A 218 1.79 31.11 -6.52
N THR A 219 2.64 31.66 -5.65
CA THR A 219 2.36 32.92 -4.96
C THR A 219 2.76 34.17 -5.76
N GLY A 220 3.27 34.03 -6.99
CA GLY A 220 3.81 35.13 -7.81
C GLY A 220 5.10 35.77 -7.26
N GLN A 221 5.47 35.42 -6.04
CA GLN A 221 6.74 35.80 -5.39
C GLN A 221 7.62 34.56 -5.16
N SER A 222 7.24 33.44 -5.76
CA SER A 222 7.96 32.20 -5.60
C SER A 222 9.38 32.35 -6.11
N HIS A 223 10.33 32.34 -5.19
CA HIS A 223 11.73 32.20 -5.54
C HIS A 223 11.97 30.86 -6.22
N PRO A 224 12.93 30.72 -7.16
CA PRO A 224 13.29 29.41 -7.73
C PRO A 224 13.57 28.32 -6.67
N ASP A 225 13.93 28.71 -5.45
CA ASP A 225 14.14 27.84 -4.29
C ASP A 225 12.87 27.53 -3.50
N SER A 226 11.68 27.90 -3.96
CA SER A 226 10.44 27.58 -3.29
C SER A 226 10.30 26.07 -3.12
N ARG A 227 10.28 25.62 -1.85
CA ARG A 227 10.16 24.18 -1.52
C ARG A 227 8.80 23.60 -1.88
N ASP A 228 7.76 24.43 -1.88
CA ASP A 228 6.39 24.01 -2.21
C ASP A 228 6.19 23.72 -3.70
N GLY A 229 6.96 24.38 -4.57
CA GLY A 229 6.81 24.25 -6.02
C GLY A 229 6.97 22.82 -6.55
N PRO A 230 8.03 22.11 -6.21
CA PRO A 230 8.24 20.73 -6.66
C PRO A 230 7.11 19.79 -6.24
N ILE A 231 6.79 19.72 -4.96
CA ILE A 231 5.75 18.78 -4.47
C ILE A 231 4.35 19.17 -4.96
N ALA A 232 4.01 20.46 -5.03
CA ALA A 232 2.73 20.92 -5.55
C ALA A 232 2.56 20.54 -7.03
N SER A 233 3.58 20.80 -7.86
CA SER A 233 3.56 20.51 -9.29
C SER A 233 3.55 19.00 -9.58
N GLN A 234 4.33 18.21 -8.84
CA GLN A 234 4.34 16.76 -8.95
C GLN A 234 2.99 16.15 -8.57
N THR A 235 2.39 16.59 -7.47
CA THR A 235 1.07 16.14 -7.02
C THR A 235 -0.01 16.48 -8.05
N TRP A 236 -0.02 17.72 -8.54
CA TRP A 236 -0.98 18.15 -9.57
C TRP A 236 -0.85 17.31 -10.84
N PHE A 237 0.38 17.10 -11.31
CA PHE A 237 0.65 16.28 -12.50
C PHE A 237 0.11 14.86 -12.33
N ILE A 238 0.43 14.19 -11.23
CA ILE A 238 -0.01 12.81 -10.97
C ILE A 238 -1.54 12.73 -10.95
N TYR A 239 -2.24 13.63 -10.26
CA TYR A 239 -3.70 13.61 -10.24
C TYR A 239 -4.33 13.83 -11.62
N ASN A 240 -3.70 14.60 -12.50
CA ASN A 240 -4.19 14.71 -13.86
C ASN A 240 -3.96 13.43 -14.69
N GLU A 241 -2.83 12.74 -14.50
CA GLU A 241 -2.60 11.44 -15.12
C GLU A 241 -3.60 10.38 -14.60
N LEU A 242 -3.84 10.33 -13.31
CA LEU A 242 -4.84 9.44 -12.70
C LEU A 242 -6.25 9.77 -13.18
N LYS A 243 -6.61 11.05 -13.28
CA LYS A 243 -7.88 11.52 -13.86
C LYS A 243 -8.04 11.04 -15.31
N ARG A 244 -6.98 11.11 -16.12
CA ARG A 244 -6.96 10.61 -17.50
C ARG A 244 -7.16 9.10 -17.54
N THR A 245 -6.41 8.35 -16.70
CA THR A 245 -6.51 6.90 -16.58
C THR A 245 -7.93 6.46 -16.20
N LEU A 246 -8.55 7.08 -15.19
CA LEU A 246 -9.91 6.78 -14.78
C LEU A 246 -10.94 7.17 -15.86
N LYS A 247 -10.78 8.32 -16.51
CA LYS A 247 -11.67 8.75 -17.60
C LYS A 247 -11.73 7.74 -18.75
N ASN A 248 -10.61 7.11 -19.08
CA ASN A 248 -10.55 6.04 -20.10
C ASN A 248 -11.39 4.81 -19.72
N GLN A 249 -11.78 4.70 -18.45
CA GLN A 249 -12.64 3.65 -17.90
C GLN A 249 -14.08 4.14 -17.63
N GLY A 250 -14.41 5.34 -18.08
CA GLY A 250 -15.71 5.96 -17.81
C GLY A 250 -15.89 6.44 -16.36
N LEU A 251 -14.78 6.59 -15.63
CA LEU A 251 -14.76 7.00 -14.23
C LEU A 251 -14.27 8.45 -14.06
N LYS A 252 -14.63 9.03 -12.92
CA LYS A 252 -14.15 10.33 -12.42
C LYS A 252 -13.31 10.13 -11.17
N LEU A 253 -12.56 11.13 -10.74
CA LEU A 253 -11.85 11.09 -9.44
C LEU A 253 -12.81 10.92 -8.26
N SER A 254 -14.03 11.45 -8.35
CA SER A 254 -15.08 11.24 -7.33
C SER A 254 -15.51 9.77 -7.15
N ASP A 255 -15.20 8.89 -8.10
CA ASP A 255 -15.49 7.46 -8.04
C ASP A 255 -14.38 6.68 -7.33
N THR A 256 -13.31 7.36 -6.90
CA THR A 256 -12.22 6.76 -6.13
C THR A 256 -12.72 6.32 -4.75
N LEU A 257 -12.37 5.10 -4.36
CA LEU A 257 -12.69 4.52 -3.06
C LEU A 257 -11.61 4.85 -2.04
N ASN A 258 -10.34 4.57 -2.40
CA ASN A 258 -9.18 4.95 -1.59
C ASN A 258 -8.04 5.48 -2.45
N SER A 259 -7.22 6.33 -1.84
CA SER A 259 -5.97 6.86 -2.36
C SER A 259 -4.87 6.58 -1.34
N THR A 260 -3.84 5.84 -1.74
CA THR A 260 -2.63 5.64 -0.94
C THR A 260 -1.52 6.48 -1.52
N VAL A 261 -0.86 7.25 -0.68
CA VAL A 261 0.12 8.29 -1.04
C VAL A 261 1.43 8.06 -0.31
N TYR A 262 2.49 8.02 -1.06
CA TYR A 262 3.84 7.79 -0.60
C TYR A 262 4.66 9.06 -0.84
N LEU A 263 5.12 9.70 0.24
CA LEU A 263 5.94 10.92 0.20
C LEU A 263 7.40 10.58 0.48
N ALA A 264 8.33 11.19 -0.25
CA ALA A 264 9.75 11.09 0.04
C ALA A 264 10.15 11.90 1.29
N ASP A 265 9.35 12.90 1.63
CA ASP A 265 9.49 13.70 2.85
C ASP A 265 8.09 14.00 3.41
N ILE A 266 7.79 13.51 4.59
CA ILE A 266 6.46 13.70 5.19
C ILE A 266 6.14 15.17 5.49
N ARG A 267 7.16 16.03 5.59
CA ARG A 267 7.00 17.48 5.76
C ARG A 267 6.34 18.15 4.54
N ASP A 268 6.29 17.46 3.41
CA ASP A 268 5.57 17.90 2.21
C ASP A 268 4.05 17.67 2.32
N PHE A 269 3.59 16.95 3.35
CA PHE A 269 2.16 16.65 3.54
C PHE A 269 1.25 17.88 3.47
N PRO A 270 1.52 19.02 4.11
CA PRO A 270 0.62 20.18 4.06
C PRO A 270 0.41 20.70 2.64
N THR A 271 1.46 20.72 1.81
CA THR A 271 1.37 21.17 0.41
C THR A 271 0.69 20.11 -0.47
N PHE A 272 1.06 18.85 -0.33
CA PHE A 272 0.32 17.75 -0.95
C PHE A 272 -1.17 17.84 -0.63
N HIS A 273 -1.55 18.00 0.65
CA HIS A 273 -2.92 18.00 1.10
C HIS A 273 -3.74 19.18 0.54
N ARG A 274 -3.13 20.37 0.34
CA ARG A 274 -3.78 21.49 -0.35
C ARG A 274 -4.12 21.14 -1.81
N VAL A 275 -3.20 20.49 -2.53
CA VAL A 275 -3.45 20.01 -3.91
C VAL A 275 -4.48 18.89 -3.91
N HIS A 276 -4.39 17.92 -3.00
CA HIS A 276 -5.38 16.84 -2.85
C HIS A 276 -6.80 17.39 -2.70
N ARG A 277 -7.02 18.36 -1.82
CA ARG A 277 -8.33 18.98 -1.61
C ARG A 277 -8.89 19.69 -2.85
N HIS A 278 -8.03 20.17 -3.75
CA HIS A 278 -8.46 20.72 -5.03
C HIS A 278 -9.06 19.64 -5.95
N PHE A 279 -8.48 18.44 -5.95
CA PHE A 279 -8.98 17.33 -6.77
C PHE A 279 -10.12 16.54 -6.11
N PHE A 280 -10.19 16.54 -4.80
CA PHE A 280 -11.20 15.86 -3.97
C PHE A 280 -11.93 16.84 -3.04
N PRO A 281 -12.67 17.83 -3.60
CA PRO A 281 -13.30 18.89 -2.80
C PRO A 281 -14.37 18.36 -1.84
N ASP A 282 -15.03 17.25 -2.19
CA ASP A 282 -16.10 16.64 -1.39
C ASP A 282 -15.57 15.73 -0.28
N ALA A 283 -14.24 15.58 -0.15
CA ALA A 283 -13.57 14.71 0.85
C ALA A 283 -14.21 13.30 0.94
N ASN A 284 -14.52 12.70 -0.21
CA ASN A 284 -15.30 11.47 -0.32
C ASN A 284 -14.46 10.22 -0.63
N THR A 285 -13.13 10.30 -0.47
CA THR A 285 -12.16 9.23 -0.78
C THR A 285 -11.36 8.93 0.47
N ALA A 286 -11.25 7.66 0.85
CA ALA A 286 -10.37 7.24 1.94
C ALA A 286 -8.91 7.57 1.57
N LEU A 287 -8.13 8.07 2.52
CA LEU A 287 -6.79 8.57 2.29
C LEU A 287 -5.79 8.00 3.30
N THR A 288 -4.74 7.37 2.80
CA THR A 288 -3.56 6.97 3.58
C THR A 288 -2.35 7.73 3.06
N VAL A 289 -1.56 8.34 3.94
CA VAL A 289 -0.33 9.07 3.59
C VAL A 289 0.79 8.65 4.52
N SER A 290 1.93 8.25 3.94
CA SER A 290 3.11 7.80 4.69
C SER A 290 4.39 8.33 4.05
N GLY A 291 5.44 8.53 4.85
CA GLY A 291 6.75 8.98 4.41
C GLY A 291 7.71 7.80 4.23
N PHE A 292 8.27 7.66 3.04
CA PHE A 292 9.14 6.57 2.64
C PHE A 292 10.60 6.99 2.48
N ALA A 293 11.52 6.06 2.58
CA ALA A 293 12.94 6.33 2.38
C ALA A 293 13.24 6.71 0.92
N GLU A 294 12.59 6.05 -0.04
CA GLU A 294 12.72 6.34 -1.47
C GLU A 294 11.39 6.10 -2.20
N VAL A 295 11.03 7.03 -3.08
CA VAL A 295 9.78 7.03 -3.84
C VAL A 295 10.09 7.15 -5.33
N GLY A 296 9.42 6.36 -6.16
CA GLY A 296 9.55 6.44 -7.62
C GLY A 296 11.00 6.35 -8.12
N HIS A 297 11.36 7.19 -9.08
CA HIS A 297 12.71 7.37 -9.58
C HIS A 297 13.37 8.61 -8.95
N ARG A 298 14.68 8.78 -9.20
CA ARG A 298 15.43 9.93 -8.68
C ARG A 298 14.75 11.25 -9.05
N GLY A 299 14.43 12.04 -8.03
CA GLY A 299 13.75 13.34 -8.18
C GLY A 299 12.22 13.28 -8.03
N CYS A 300 11.63 12.08 -7.90
CA CYS A 300 10.25 11.94 -7.48
C CYS A 300 10.13 12.20 -5.98
N LEU A 301 9.18 13.04 -5.59
CA LEU A 301 8.87 13.37 -4.20
C LEU A 301 7.60 12.67 -3.72
N ILE A 302 6.83 12.11 -4.66
CA ILE A 302 5.52 11.53 -4.38
C ILE A 302 5.19 10.43 -5.39
N GLU A 303 4.48 9.41 -4.92
CA GLU A 303 3.82 8.38 -5.70
C GLU A 303 2.40 8.20 -5.18
N ILE A 304 1.42 8.02 -6.07
CA ILE A 304 0.00 7.89 -5.70
C ILE A 304 -0.62 6.72 -6.44
N GLU A 305 -1.36 5.88 -5.71
CA GLU A 305 -2.21 4.84 -6.30
C GLU A 305 -3.67 5.01 -5.87
N LEU A 306 -4.58 4.55 -6.71
CA LEU A 306 -6.02 4.63 -6.47
C LEU A 306 -6.70 3.28 -6.65
N THR A 307 -7.74 3.05 -5.85
CA THR A 307 -8.79 2.06 -6.16
C THR A 307 -10.08 2.82 -6.42
N ALA A 308 -10.77 2.51 -7.52
CA ALA A 308 -12.02 3.17 -7.90
C ALA A 308 -13.09 2.13 -8.27
N SER A 309 -14.35 2.54 -8.25
CA SER A 309 -15.46 1.66 -8.64
C SER A 309 -16.40 2.38 -9.60
N THR A 310 -16.84 1.68 -10.64
CA THR A 310 -17.94 2.14 -11.47
C THR A 310 -19.24 2.08 -10.69
N ALA A 311 -20.22 2.92 -11.05
CA ALA A 311 -21.56 2.82 -10.51
C ALA A 311 -22.17 1.46 -10.92
N HIS A 312 -22.23 0.55 -9.99
CA HIS A 312 -22.82 -0.78 -10.14
C HIS A 312 -23.74 -1.06 -8.95
N LYS A 313 -24.86 -1.74 -9.18
CA LYS A 313 -25.88 -1.98 -8.15
C LYS A 313 -25.34 -2.64 -6.88
N ASN A 314 -24.35 -3.53 -7.03
CA ASN A 314 -23.74 -4.28 -5.94
C ASN A 314 -22.47 -3.62 -5.38
N PHE A 315 -22.05 -2.47 -5.92
CA PHE A 315 -20.84 -1.75 -5.52
C PHE A 315 -21.10 -0.24 -5.35
N SER A 316 -22.29 0.10 -4.82
CA SER A 316 -22.61 1.49 -4.50
C SER A 316 -21.66 2.04 -3.44
N LYS A 317 -21.10 3.23 -3.72
CA LYS A 317 -20.19 3.91 -2.82
C LYS A 317 -20.95 4.60 -1.68
N THR A 318 -20.52 4.36 -0.45
CA THR A 318 -20.94 5.11 0.73
C THR A 318 -19.72 5.49 1.56
N ILE A 319 -19.84 6.57 2.34
CA ILE A 319 -18.76 7.09 3.18
C ILE A 319 -19.14 7.00 4.66
N ALA A 320 -18.14 6.89 5.52
CA ALA A 320 -18.29 6.95 6.96
C ALA A 320 -17.41 8.06 7.54
N ASP A 321 -18.00 8.87 8.40
CA ASP A 321 -17.28 9.93 9.08
C ASP A 321 -16.40 9.41 10.22
N TRP A 322 -15.40 10.20 10.59
CA TRP A 322 -14.58 9.91 11.75
C TRP A 322 -15.41 10.02 13.04
N PRO A 323 -15.23 9.10 13.99
CA PRO A 323 -15.88 9.21 15.30
C PRO A 323 -15.29 10.36 16.16
N MET A 324 -14.27 11.06 15.65
CA MET A 324 -13.55 12.14 16.28
C MET A 324 -12.92 13.06 15.20
N SER A 325 -12.23 14.12 15.59
CA SER A 325 -11.47 14.98 14.66
C SER A 325 -10.45 14.16 13.87
N SER A 326 -10.27 14.49 12.61
CA SER A 326 -9.30 13.85 11.72
C SER A 326 -8.26 14.86 11.25
N PRO A 327 -6.99 14.46 11.10
CA PRO A 327 -5.97 15.29 10.45
C PRO A 327 -6.14 15.36 8.93
N PHE A 328 -7.02 14.53 8.35
CA PHE A 328 -7.25 14.43 6.91
C PHE A 328 -8.57 15.08 6.48
N ALA A 329 -8.58 15.70 5.32
CA ALA A 329 -9.81 16.01 4.60
C ALA A 329 -10.25 14.77 3.80
N ALA A 330 -10.64 13.73 4.53
CA ALA A 330 -11.07 12.44 4.02
C ALA A 330 -12.04 11.78 5.00
N PRO A 331 -12.96 10.92 4.56
CA PRO A 331 -13.81 10.13 5.47
C PRO A 331 -12.97 9.09 6.23
N ALA A 332 -13.49 8.55 7.32
CA ALA A 332 -12.81 7.48 8.05
C ALA A 332 -12.75 6.19 7.25
N ALA A 333 -13.79 5.92 6.47
CA ALA A 333 -13.85 4.79 5.56
C ALA A 333 -14.76 5.06 4.37
N VAL A 334 -14.51 4.33 3.29
CA VAL A 334 -15.37 4.29 2.09
C VAL A 334 -15.75 2.84 1.84
N ARG A 335 -17.05 2.59 1.73
CA ARG A 335 -17.59 1.27 1.39
C ARG A 335 -17.99 1.23 -0.08
N ALA A 336 -17.67 0.11 -0.77
CA ALA A 336 -18.16 -0.22 -2.09
C ALA A 336 -18.65 -1.67 -2.12
N GLY A 337 -19.95 -1.86 -2.19
CA GLY A 337 -20.55 -3.16 -1.93
C GLY A 337 -20.25 -3.60 -0.50
N ASP A 338 -19.68 -4.79 -0.37
CA ASP A 338 -19.29 -5.33 0.94
C ASP A 338 -17.83 -5.01 1.32
N PHE A 339 -17.05 -4.44 0.42
CA PHE A 339 -15.68 -4.03 0.71
C PHE A 339 -15.65 -2.67 1.41
N ILE A 340 -14.80 -2.55 2.43
CA ILE A 340 -14.59 -1.33 3.21
C ILE A 340 -13.12 -0.94 3.10
N PHE A 341 -12.85 0.26 2.60
CA PHE A 341 -11.52 0.85 2.50
C PHE A 341 -11.37 1.91 3.59
N TYR A 342 -10.49 1.67 4.55
CA TYR A 342 -10.26 2.61 5.64
C TYR A 342 -9.21 3.64 5.24
N SER A 343 -9.37 4.89 5.71
CA SER A 343 -8.27 5.86 5.70
C SER A 343 -7.18 5.44 6.67
N GLY A 344 -5.98 5.98 6.50
CA GLY A 344 -4.87 5.69 7.41
C GLY A 344 -5.24 6.03 8.86
N VAL A 345 -5.22 5.03 9.75
CA VAL A 345 -5.61 5.17 11.15
C VAL A 345 -4.36 5.31 12.00
N LEU A 346 -4.26 6.45 12.67
CA LEU A 346 -3.18 6.79 13.60
C LEU A 346 -3.65 6.59 15.04
N GLY A 347 -2.71 6.36 15.94
CA GLY A 347 -2.97 6.31 17.38
C GLY A 347 -3.08 7.71 18.00
N ILE A 348 -4.14 8.44 17.64
CA ILE A 348 -4.36 9.83 18.05
C ILE A 348 -5.61 9.99 18.90
N ASN A 349 -5.63 11.06 19.70
CA ASN A 349 -6.79 11.49 20.46
C ASN A 349 -7.67 12.50 19.70
N LYS A 350 -8.75 12.98 20.33
CA LYS A 350 -9.70 13.94 19.73
C LYS A 350 -9.08 15.27 19.28
N ASP A 351 -7.91 15.61 19.81
CA ASP A 351 -7.19 16.84 19.48
C ASP A 351 -6.10 16.59 18.42
N CYS A 352 -6.13 15.44 17.74
CA CYS A 352 -5.16 14.98 16.75
C CYS A 352 -3.73 14.86 17.30
N ARG A 353 -3.57 14.60 18.59
CA ARG A 353 -2.26 14.36 19.22
C ARG A 353 -2.03 12.86 19.35
N VAL A 354 -0.80 12.44 19.16
CA VAL A 354 -0.39 11.05 19.37
C VAL A 354 -0.64 10.65 20.82
N VAL A 355 -1.22 9.48 21.04
CA VAL A 355 -1.47 8.93 22.37
C VAL A 355 -0.20 8.29 22.88
N THR A 356 0.42 8.90 23.88
CA THR A 356 1.70 8.44 24.45
C THR A 356 1.59 7.93 25.89
N GLU A 357 0.47 8.23 26.55
CA GLU A 357 0.19 7.84 27.94
C GLU A 357 -1.33 7.57 28.15
N PRO A 358 -1.73 6.88 29.23
CA PRO A 358 -3.13 6.51 29.44
C PRO A 358 -4.11 7.68 29.50
N GLU A 359 -3.66 8.83 29.99
CA GLU A 359 -4.46 10.05 30.13
C GLU A 359 -4.85 10.65 28.79
N ASP A 360 -4.07 10.39 27.74
CA ASP A 360 -4.32 10.89 26.38
C ASP A 360 -5.55 10.25 25.72
N PHE A 361 -5.98 9.06 26.18
CA PHE A 361 -7.13 8.39 25.59
C PHE A 361 -8.45 9.16 25.78
N GLY A 362 -8.59 9.93 26.87
CA GLY A 362 -9.79 10.73 27.12
C GLY A 362 -11.09 9.93 27.00
N ALA A 363 -12.04 10.42 26.20
CA ALA A 363 -13.33 9.75 25.96
C ALA A 363 -13.20 8.44 25.14
N LEU A 364 -12.07 8.21 24.52
CA LEU A 364 -11.74 6.95 23.86
C LEU A 364 -11.09 5.94 24.81
N ALA A 365 -10.97 6.27 26.13
CA ALA A 365 -10.36 5.38 27.12
C ALA A 365 -11.07 4.01 27.06
N PRO A 366 -10.56 3.02 26.33
CA PRO A 366 -11.06 1.67 26.39
C PRO A 366 -10.66 1.11 27.75
N GLU A 367 -11.33 0.09 28.19
CA GLU A 367 -10.77 -0.77 29.23
C GLU A 367 -9.49 -1.39 28.69
N ILE A 368 -8.36 -0.78 29.01
CA ILE A 368 -7.05 -1.30 28.60
C ILE A 368 -6.78 -2.53 29.44
N PRO A 369 -6.65 -3.73 28.84
CA PRO A 369 -6.39 -4.93 29.59
C PRO A 369 -5.12 -4.81 30.42
N GLU A 370 -5.20 -5.21 31.70
CA GLU A 370 -4.04 -5.17 32.58
C GLU A 370 -2.85 -5.94 31.98
N GLY A 371 -1.66 -5.35 32.04
CA GLY A 371 -0.41 -5.94 31.50
C GLY A 371 -0.30 -5.93 29.97
N LEU A 372 -1.27 -5.34 29.24
CA LEU A 372 -1.18 -5.22 27.78
C LEU A 372 -0.18 -4.15 27.37
N LEU A 373 -0.22 -3.00 28.04
CA LEU A 373 0.69 -1.89 27.73
C LEU A 373 2.09 -2.12 28.34
N SER A 374 3.11 -1.80 27.57
CA SER A 374 4.48 -1.79 28.09
C SER A 374 4.65 -0.63 29.08
N LYS A 375 5.43 -0.86 30.13
CA LYS A 375 5.81 0.17 31.10
C LYS A 375 7.26 0.64 30.91
N ILE A 376 7.93 0.22 29.83
CA ILE A 376 9.37 0.40 29.64
C ILE A 376 9.62 1.37 28.48
N GLY A 377 10.10 2.58 28.79
CA GLY A 377 10.70 3.54 27.87
C GLY A 377 9.91 3.76 26.57
N GLU A 378 10.55 3.70 25.42
CA GLU A 378 9.94 3.90 24.10
C GLU A 378 8.86 2.87 23.77
N TYR A 379 8.98 1.65 24.28
CA TYR A 379 7.93 0.62 24.10
C TYR A 379 6.62 0.99 24.80
N ALA A 380 6.66 1.83 25.84
CA ALA A 380 5.44 2.33 26.45
C ALA A 380 4.66 3.21 25.47
N LYS A 381 5.31 4.17 24.82
CA LYS A 381 4.68 5.07 23.85
C LYS A 381 4.04 4.30 22.70
N VAL A 382 4.81 3.46 22.01
CA VAL A 382 4.29 2.69 20.87
C VAL A 382 3.17 1.73 21.29
N SER A 383 3.16 1.25 22.54
CA SER A 383 2.07 0.41 23.03
C SER A 383 0.77 1.19 23.24
N HIS A 384 0.84 2.41 23.76
CA HIS A 384 -0.33 3.29 23.87
C HIS A 384 -0.86 3.68 22.49
N GLU A 385 0.02 4.11 21.60
CA GLU A 385 -0.31 4.51 20.24
C GLU A 385 -0.91 3.34 19.44
N SER A 386 -0.32 2.13 19.51
CA SER A 386 -0.86 0.94 18.84
C SER A 386 -2.25 0.58 19.33
N TRP A 387 -2.46 0.63 20.65
CA TRP A 387 -3.79 0.37 21.20
C TRP A 387 -4.81 1.42 20.77
N ALA A 388 -4.44 2.71 20.77
CA ALA A 388 -5.29 3.79 20.31
C ALA A 388 -5.68 3.63 18.84
N ALA A 389 -4.72 3.32 17.96
CA ALA A 389 -4.97 3.09 16.54
C ALA A 389 -5.92 1.92 16.29
N LEU A 390 -5.67 0.77 16.94
CA LEU A 390 -6.52 -0.41 16.83
C LEU A 390 -7.93 -0.18 17.40
N HIS A 391 -8.03 0.55 18.52
CA HIS A 391 -9.32 0.90 19.11
C HIS A 391 -10.11 1.86 18.20
N LEU A 392 -9.45 2.86 17.63
CA LEU A 392 -10.06 3.78 16.67
C LEU A 392 -10.54 3.02 15.41
N LEU A 393 -9.71 2.12 14.86
CA LEU A 393 -10.11 1.25 13.75
C LEU A 393 -11.33 0.40 14.11
N SER A 394 -11.38 -0.15 15.32
CA SER A 394 -12.54 -0.90 15.81
C SER A 394 -13.83 -0.05 15.87
N LYS A 395 -13.73 1.20 16.33
CA LYS A 395 -14.87 2.14 16.36
C LYS A 395 -15.34 2.50 14.95
N ILE A 396 -14.43 2.75 14.02
CA ILE A 396 -14.78 3.02 12.63
C ILE A 396 -15.47 1.81 12.02
N SER A 397 -14.92 0.59 12.23
CA SER A 397 -15.51 -0.67 11.74
C SER A 397 -16.94 -0.84 12.24
N GLN A 398 -17.20 -0.63 13.53
CA GLN A 398 -18.55 -0.68 14.11
C GLN A 398 -19.49 0.35 13.45
N GLY A 399 -19.00 1.56 13.20
CA GLY A 399 -19.76 2.63 12.55
C GLY A 399 -20.19 2.32 11.11
N VAL A 400 -19.50 1.41 10.42
CA VAL A 400 -19.85 0.96 9.06
C VAL A 400 -20.54 -0.41 9.02
N GLY A 401 -20.96 -0.93 10.18
CA GLY A 401 -21.64 -2.23 10.27
C GLY A 401 -20.71 -3.43 10.09
N SER A 402 -19.44 -3.29 10.49
CA SER A 402 -18.40 -4.31 10.44
C SER A 402 -17.74 -4.47 11.81
N SER A 403 -16.70 -5.29 11.91
CA SER A 403 -15.94 -5.52 13.14
C SER A 403 -14.47 -5.79 12.86
N MET A 404 -13.66 -5.86 13.91
CA MET A 404 -12.26 -6.27 13.78
C MET A 404 -12.09 -7.70 13.22
N ASN A 405 -13.07 -8.58 13.43
CA ASN A 405 -13.08 -9.92 12.86
C ASN A 405 -13.34 -9.95 11.35
N ASP A 406 -13.85 -8.87 10.79
CA ASP A 406 -14.18 -8.76 9.38
C ASP A 406 -13.07 -8.06 8.57
N LEU A 407 -11.94 -7.74 9.19
CA LEU A 407 -10.78 -7.21 8.49
C LEU A 407 -10.20 -8.27 7.56
N LEU A 408 -10.00 -7.92 6.30
CA LEU A 408 -9.40 -8.78 5.27
C LEU A 408 -7.89 -8.63 5.22
N LYS A 409 -7.42 -7.38 5.28
CA LYS A 409 -6.01 -7.02 5.25
C LYS A 409 -5.73 -5.86 6.18
N ILE A 410 -4.57 -5.90 6.84
CA ILE A 410 -3.96 -4.78 7.54
C ILE A 410 -2.53 -4.63 7.03
N THR A 411 -2.19 -3.44 6.55
CA THR A 411 -0.81 -3.00 6.39
C THR A 411 -0.47 -2.12 7.58
N VAL A 412 0.52 -2.51 8.36
CA VAL A 412 1.01 -1.73 9.48
C VAL A 412 2.32 -1.06 9.09
N TYR A 413 2.31 0.27 9.07
CA TYR A 413 3.49 1.09 8.88
C TYR A 413 4.09 1.40 10.25
N LEU A 414 5.38 1.11 10.43
CA LEU A 414 6.12 1.28 11.69
C LEU A 414 7.44 2.00 11.43
N GLU A 415 7.87 2.82 12.38
CA GLU A 415 9.20 3.41 12.38
C GLU A 415 10.27 2.39 12.83
N ASN A 416 9.92 1.54 13.80
CA ASN A 416 10.83 0.57 14.40
C ASN A 416 10.29 -0.86 14.26
N PRO A 417 11.05 -1.80 13.66
CA PRO A 417 10.61 -3.19 13.48
C PRO A 417 10.29 -3.91 14.79
N ALA A 418 10.98 -3.59 15.88
CA ALA A 418 10.71 -4.19 17.19
C ALA A 418 9.30 -3.88 17.73
N SER A 419 8.66 -2.83 17.23
CA SER A 419 7.29 -2.43 17.59
C SER A 419 6.23 -3.39 17.04
N PHE A 420 6.56 -4.20 16.03
CA PHE A 420 5.61 -5.16 15.45
C PHE A 420 5.07 -6.16 16.47
N THR A 421 5.92 -6.69 17.35
CA THR A 421 5.50 -7.66 18.39
C THR A 421 4.50 -7.04 19.37
N ILE A 422 4.60 -5.73 19.61
CA ILE A 422 3.64 -4.99 20.47
C ILE A 422 2.30 -4.88 19.75
N PHE A 423 2.32 -4.42 18.50
CA PHE A 423 1.13 -4.32 17.65
C PHE A 423 0.43 -5.69 17.49
N GLU A 424 1.19 -6.74 17.13
CA GLU A 424 0.68 -8.09 16.95
C GLU A 424 -0.05 -8.60 18.20
N ARG A 425 0.57 -8.46 19.37
CA ARG A 425 -0.05 -8.88 20.64
C ARG A 425 -1.38 -8.17 20.90
N MET A 426 -1.51 -6.91 20.50
CA MET A 426 -2.74 -6.13 20.68
C MET A 426 -3.78 -6.52 19.65
N LEU A 427 -3.41 -6.71 18.40
CA LEU A 427 -4.32 -7.14 17.34
C LEU A 427 -4.93 -8.51 17.68
N LEU A 428 -4.12 -9.45 18.17
CA LEU A 428 -4.55 -10.80 18.57
C LEU A 428 -5.50 -10.82 19.79
N ARG A 429 -5.67 -9.69 20.50
CA ARG A 429 -6.69 -9.53 21.53
C ARG A 429 -8.04 -9.07 21.00
N LEU A 430 -8.05 -8.43 19.84
CA LEU A 430 -9.23 -7.82 19.23
C LEU A 430 -9.84 -8.68 18.13
N VAL A 431 -9.08 -9.65 17.60
CA VAL A 431 -9.50 -10.52 16.50
C VAL A 431 -9.44 -11.96 16.93
N SER A 432 -10.48 -12.72 16.66
CA SER A 432 -10.51 -14.15 16.95
C SER A 432 -9.56 -14.92 16.02
N LYS A 433 -9.02 -16.04 16.48
CA LYS A 433 -8.06 -16.87 15.72
C LYS A 433 -8.60 -17.33 14.37
N GLU A 434 -9.91 -17.55 14.29
CA GLU A 434 -10.61 -17.99 13.08
C GLU A 434 -10.82 -16.86 12.07
N ASN A 435 -10.58 -15.61 12.48
CA ASN A 435 -10.87 -14.41 11.70
C ASN A 435 -9.67 -13.48 11.51
N LEU A 436 -8.45 -14.02 11.64
CA LEU A 436 -7.24 -13.21 11.45
C LEU A 436 -7.17 -12.63 10.04
N PRO A 437 -6.78 -11.35 9.86
CA PRO A 437 -6.56 -10.74 8.56
C PRO A 437 -5.25 -11.21 7.93
N ALA A 438 -5.06 -10.96 6.65
CA ALA A 438 -3.74 -10.90 6.05
C ALA A 438 -2.98 -9.68 6.59
N VAL A 439 -1.68 -9.83 6.86
CA VAL A 439 -0.87 -8.77 7.47
C VAL A 439 0.38 -8.48 6.64
N GLU A 440 0.65 -7.19 6.41
CA GLU A 440 1.95 -6.70 5.94
C GLU A 440 2.50 -5.70 6.98
N CYS A 441 3.81 -5.76 7.21
CA CYS A 441 4.52 -4.81 8.05
C CYS A 441 5.59 -4.10 7.23
N VAL A 442 5.51 -2.77 7.20
CA VAL A 442 6.38 -1.91 6.39
C VAL A 442 7.16 -0.97 7.32
N ILE A 443 8.48 -1.07 7.30
CA ILE A 443 9.35 -0.24 8.14
C ILE A 443 9.80 0.98 7.35
N ILE A 444 9.35 2.15 7.79
CA ILE A 444 9.53 3.43 7.09
C ILE A 444 9.87 4.56 8.07
N PRO A 445 10.53 5.62 7.61
CA PRO A 445 10.96 6.70 8.50
C PRO A 445 9.80 7.49 9.12
N ASN A 446 8.65 7.57 8.45
CA ASN A 446 7.51 8.32 8.95
C ASN A 446 6.20 7.56 8.62
N PRO A 447 5.65 6.80 9.57
CA PRO A 447 4.42 6.03 9.35
C PRO A 447 3.22 6.85 8.92
N GLY A 448 3.09 8.10 9.39
CA GLY A 448 1.97 8.97 9.05
C GLY A 448 2.34 10.45 8.99
N PRO A 449 1.38 11.33 8.65
CA PRO A 449 1.62 12.76 8.48
C PRO A 449 1.75 13.55 9.78
N ILE A 450 1.60 12.91 10.93
CA ILE A 450 1.91 13.47 12.24
C ILE A 450 3.34 13.04 12.59
N PRO A 451 4.28 13.99 12.72
CA PRO A 451 5.72 13.64 12.83
C PRO A 451 6.08 12.74 14.01
N GLU A 452 5.31 12.79 15.09
CA GLU A 452 5.55 11.98 16.29
C GLU A 452 4.93 10.58 16.21
N ALA A 453 4.13 10.27 15.17
CA ALA A 453 3.47 8.99 15.02
C ALA A 453 4.48 7.90 14.66
N GLN A 454 4.48 6.83 15.46
CA GLN A 454 5.34 5.65 15.29
C GLN A 454 4.62 4.49 14.59
N ILE A 455 3.30 4.60 14.45
CA ILE A 455 2.45 3.59 13.80
C ILE A 455 1.34 4.25 13.00
N GLN A 456 1.03 3.67 11.83
CA GLN A 456 -0.20 3.91 11.09
C GLN A 456 -0.74 2.58 10.57
N LEU A 457 -2.05 2.44 10.57
CA LEU A 457 -2.75 1.27 10.03
C LEU A 457 -3.48 1.64 8.74
N GLU A 458 -3.27 0.88 7.69
CA GLU A 458 -4.11 0.87 6.50
C GLU A 458 -4.86 -0.46 6.48
N ALA A 459 -6.17 -0.43 6.26
CA ALA A 459 -6.96 -1.63 6.33
C ALA A 459 -7.99 -1.74 5.21
N ILE A 460 -8.34 -3.00 4.88
CA ILE A 460 -9.48 -3.35 4.05
C ILE A 460 -10.34 -4.31 4.85
N GLY A 461 -11.63 -4.01 4.95
CA GLY A 461 -12.62 -4.81 5.68
C GLY A 461 -13.69 -5.37 4.77
N TRP A 462 -14.57 -6.16 5.38
CA TRP A 462 -15.68 -6.84 4.75
C TRP A 462 -16.94 -6.69 5.60
N SER A 463 -18.08 -6.52 4.97
CA SER A 463 -19.39 -6.46 5.65
C SER A 463 -20.42 -7.40 5.01
N GLY A 464 -19.98 -8.31 4.13
CA GLY A 464 -20.84 -9.33 3.53
C GLY A 464 -21.16 -10.47 4.53
N GLU A 465 -22.34 -11.04 4.40
CA GLU A 465 -22.79 -12.19 5.17
C GLU A 465 -22.08 -13.51 4.82
#